data_9e32750d21f37a9e8e77c6670755220f
#
_entry.id   9e32750d21f37a9e8e77c6670755220f
#
_cell.length_a   1.000
_cell.length_b   1.000
_cell.length_c   1.000
_cell.angle_alpha   90.00
_cell.angle_beta   90.00
_cell.angle_gamma   90.00
#
_symmetry.space_group_name_H-M   'P 1'
#
loop_
_entity.id
_entity.type
_entity.pdbx_description
1 polymer ?
#
loop_
_entity_poly.entity_id
_entity_poly.type
_entity_poly.pdbx_seq_one_letter_code
_entity_poly.pdbx_strand_id
1 'polypeptide(L)'
;MSRSLTSQDHRALADRIKAAETRTRGEIYCVVARNSDGYFFPAAFMLAAGVFLASLAVGFWLDRSWFVVGHLAFVLCQAAALAAALLVLRAVPGLAIRLTPRGLRYRRAHDNAMRQFLAHNVHLTEKRTGVLIFVSLAERYATVVADAAIDDKVQQQEWDAIVARLVAAAKAERLTEGLADAIDKAGGLLAQHFPGGVSNPNELDDHVVEI
;
A
#
# COMPACT_ATOMS: atom_id res chain seq x y z
N MET A 1 -2.70 0.06 -15.52
CA MET A 1 -1.42 0.74 -15.21
C MET A 1 -1.79 1.97 -14.39
N SER A 2 -1.38 2.03 -13.15
CA SER A 2 -1.64 3.19 -12.30
C SER A 2 -0.81 4.37 -12.80
N ARG A 3 -1.48 5.42 -13.23
CA ARG A 3 -0.85 6.64 -13.74
C ARG A 3 -0.22 7.37 -12.55
N SER A 4 1.05 7.70 -12.58
CA SER A 4 1.68 8.64 -11.64
C SER A 4 0.91 9.96 -11.70
N LEU A 5 0.84 10.65 -10.57
CA LEU A 5 0.23 11.98 -10.52
C LEU A 5 1.01 12.95 -11.42
N THR A 6 0.31 13.82 -12.12
CA THR A 6 0.94 14.86 -12.91
C THR A 6 1.33 16.04 -12.00
N SER A 7 2.23 16.91 -12.47
CA SER A 7 2.57 18.14 -11.72
C SER A 7 1.36 19.04 -11.47
N GLN A 8 0.34 18.96 -12.32
CA GLN A 8 -0.92 19.69 -12.14
C GLN A 8 -1.76 19.04 -11.01
N ASP A 9 -1.80 17.70 -10.96
CA ASP A 9 -2.48 16.96 -9.88
C ASP A 9 -1.85 17.28 -8.52
N HIS A 10 -0.51 17.28 -8.43
CA HIS A 10 0.20 17.66 -7.21
C HIS A 10 -0.17 19.03 -6.71
N ARG A 11 -0.20 20.06 -7.59
CA ARG A 11 -0.60 21.42 -7.21
C ARG A 11 -2.04 21.47 -6.74
N ALA A 12 -2.95 20.85 -7.49
CA ALA A 12 -4.36 20.83 -7.14
C ALA A 12 -4.64 20.16 -5.79
N LEU A 13 -3.92 19.07 -5.48
CA LEU A 13 -4.03 18.39 -4.19
C LEU A 13 -3.40 19.20 -3.05
N ALA A 14 -2.24 19.83 -3.28
CA ALA A 14 -1.61 20.74 -2.32
C ALA A 14 -2.53 21.92 -1.94
N ASP A 15 -3.15 22.56 -2.93
CA ASP A 15 -4.11 23.64 -2.68
C ASP A 15 -5.32 23.18 -1.87
N ARG A 16 -5.77 21.93 -2.06
CA ARG A 16 -6.86 21.33 -1.26
C ARG A 16 -6.45 21.03 0.16
N ILE A 17 -5.25 20.47 0.38
CA ILE A 17 -4.70 20.24 1.72
C ILE A 17 -4.70 21.56 2.47
N LYS A 18 -4.06 22.59 1.89
CA LYS A 18 -3.99 23.91 2.48
C LYS A 18 -5.38 24.51 2.78
N ALA A 19 -6.33 24.39 1.86
CA ALA A 19 -7.70 24.86 2.07
C ALA A 19 -8.43 24.09 3.17
N ALA A 20 -8.15 22.81 3.36
CA ALA A 20 -8.70 22.02 4.46
C ALA A 20 -8.13 22.47 5.81
N GLU A 21 -6.82 22.65 5.90
CA GLU A 21 -6.09 23.02 7.11
C GLU A 21 -6.39 24.44 7.62
N THR A 22 -6.76 25.36 6.73
CA THR A 22 -7.24 26.69 7.18
C THR A 22 -8.47 26.63 8.09
N ARG A 23 -9.24 25.57 8.06
CA ARG A 23 -10.49 25.39 8.83
C ARG A 23 -10.30 24.57 10.10
N THR A 24 -9.16 23.93 10.28
CA THR A 24 -8.89 23.02 11.39
C THR A 24 -7.49 23.24 11.94
N ARG A 25 -7.24 22.73 13.13
CA ARG A 25 -5.89 22.59 13.72
C ARG A 25 -5.24 21.25 13.39
N GLY A 26 -5.93 20.41 12.64
CA GLY A 26 -5.40 19.14 12.19
C GLY A 26 -4.56 19.32 10.94
N GLU A 27 -3.51 18.56 10.83
CA GLU A 27 -2.58 18.50 9.70
C GLU A 27 -2.86 17.26 8.87
N ILE A 28 -2.87 17.41 7.54
CA ILE A 28 -3.20 16.31 6.60
C ILE A 28 -1.97 16.02 5.73
N TYR A 29 -1.38 14.86 5.91
CA TYR A 29 -0.26 14.42 5.10
C TYR A 29 -0.69 13.32 4.13
N CYS A 30 -0.30 13.40 2.86
CA CYS A 30 -0.68 12.44 1.84
C CYS A 30 0.53 11.74 1.24
N VAL A 31 0.50 10.40 1.22
CA VAL A 31 1.56 9.58 0.60
C VAL A 31 0.96 8.61 -0.40
N VAL A 32 1.50 8.61 -1.61
CA VAL A 32 1.18 7.66 -2.68
C VAL A 32 2.41 6.82 -2.96
N ALA A 33 2.37 5.55 -2.54
CA ALA A 33 3.43 4.58 -2.80
C ALA A 33 3.14 3.82 -4.11
N ARG A 34 4.14 3.68 -4.97
CA ARG A 34 4.03 2.80 -6.15
C ARG A 34 3.91 1.34 -5.72
N ASN A 35 4.72 0.95 -4.74
CA ASN A 35 4.69 -0.34 -4.07
C ASN A 35 5.24 -0.18 -2.65
N SER A 36 4.77 -1.00 -1.73
CA SER A 36 5.17 -0.91 -0.32
C SER A 36 6.37 -1.78 0.04
N ASP A 37 6.73 -2.76 -0.81
CA ASP A 37 7.86 -3.66 -0.58
C ASP A 37 8.30 -4.38 -1.87
N GLY A 38 9.54 -4.94 -1.83
CA GLY A 38 10.03 -5.86 -2.84
C GLY A 38 9.52 -7.29 -2.58
N TYR A 39 8.51 -7.73 -3.28
CA TYR A 39 7.84 -9.03 -3.07
C TYR A 39 8.62 -10.24 -3.59
N PHE A 40 9.90 -10.08 -3.94
CA PHE A 40 10.68 -11.17 -4.52
C PHE A 40 10.78 -12.40 -3.60
N PHE A 41 11.16 -12.21 -2.33
CA PHE A 41 11.35 -13.33 -1.41
C PHE A 41 10.06 -14.11 -1.09
N PRO A 42 8.94 -13.48 -0.75
CA PRO A 42 7.69 -14.21 -0.56
C PRO A 42 7.24 -14.96 -1.81
N ALA A 43 7.37 -14.33 -3.00
CA ALA A 43 7.01 -14.97 -4.26
C ALA A 43 7.95 -16.14 -4.60
N ALA A 44 9.25 -15.99 -4.37
CA ALA A 44 10.23 -17.06 -4.56
C ALA A 44 9.94 -18.26 -3.63
N PHE A 45 9.56 -18.00 -2.38
CA PHE A 45 9.13 -19.07 -1.45
C PHE A 45 7.88 -19.80 -1.97
N MET A 46 6.87 -19.06 -2.45
CA MET A 46 5.67 -19.69 -3.03
C MET A 46 5.98 -20.52 -4.27
N LEU A 47 6.87 -20.03 -5.14
CA LEU A 47 7.34 -20.79 -6.30
C LEU A 47 8.11 -22.04 -5.90
N ALA A 48 9.03 -21.95 -4.94
CA ALA A 48 9.80 -23.10 -4.46
C ALA A 48 8.87 -24.15 -3.84
N ALA A 49 7.91 -23.73 -3.02
CA ALA A 49 6.89 -24.62 -2.46
C ALA A 49 6.04 -25.27 -3.57
N GLY A 50 5.66 -24.53 -4.59
CA GLY A 50 4.92 -25.04 -5.75
C GLY A 50 5.72 -26.07 -6.54
N VAL A 51 7.01 -25.79 -6.83
CA VAL A 51 7.91 -26.75 -7.52
C VAL A 51 8.09 -28.01 -6.67
N PHE A 52 8.26 -27.86 -5.36
CA PHE A 52 8.38 -29.00 -4.46
C PHE A 52 7.13 -29.88 -4.44
N LEU A 53 5.94 -29.29 -4.30
CA LEU A 53 4.67 -30.03 -4.33
C LEU A 53 4.43 -30.70 -5.69
N ALA A 54 4.75 -30.02 -6.80
CA ALA A 54 4.69 -30.61 -8.13
C ALA A 54 5.66 -31.80 -8.27
N SER A 55 6.86 -31.67 -7.71
CA SER A 55 7.85 -32.78 -7.73
C SER A 55 7.37 -33.98 -6.94
N LEU A 56 6.71 -33.78 -5.79
CA LEU A 56 6.09 -34.89 -5.03
C LEU A 56 5.00 -35.58 -5.86
N ALA A 57 4.14 -34.81 -6.53
CA ALA A 57 3.07 -35.36 -7.36
C ALA A 57 3.63 -36.13 -8.56
N VAL A 58 4.67 -35.59 -9.22
CA VAL A 58 5.37 -36.28 -10.33
C VAL A 58 6.07 -37.55 -9.84
N GLY A 59 6.77 -37.49 -8.70
CA GLY A 59 7.42 -38.65 -8.09
C GLY A 59 6.43 -39.77 -7.78
N PHE A 60 5.28 -39.42 -7.17
CA PHE A 60 4.23 -40.40 -6.91
C PHE A 60 3.62 -41.00 -8.18
N TRP A 61 3.46 -40.20 -9.23
CA TRP A 61 2.98 -40.67 -10.54
C TRP A 61 4.00 -41.61 -11.21
N LEU A 62 5.30 -41.25 -11.18
CA LEU A 62 6.40 -42.07 -11.74
C LEU A 62 6.52 -43.44 -11.05
N ASP A 63 6.35 -43.48 -9.73
CA ASP A 63 6.38 -44.75 -8.95
C ASP A 63 5.30 -45.75 -9.40
N ARG A 64 4.18 -45.24 -9.96
CA ARG A 64 3.07 -46.02 -10.50
C ARG A 64 3.15 -46.25 -12.01
N SER A 65 4.09 -45.59 -12.67
CA SER A 65 4.24 -45.70 -14.13
C SER A 65 5.30 -46.74 -14.52
N TRP A 66 5.30 -47.10 -15.79
CA TRP A 66 6.33 -47.98 -16.38
C TRP A 66 7.65 -47.24 -16.68
N PHE A 67 7.67 -45.90 -16.46
CA PHE A 67 8.85 -45.09 -16.74
C PHE A 67 9.87 -45.18 -15.60
N VAL A 68 11.08 -45.52 -15.93
CA VAL A 68 12.21 -45.52 -14.97
C VAL A 68 13.02 -44.24 -15.20
N VAL A 69 12.93 -43.30 -14.27
CA VAL A 69 13.73 -42.07 -14.27
C VAL A 69 14.84 -42.19 -13.23
N GLY A 70 16.08 -41.96 -13.66
CA GLY A 70 17.22 -41.98 -12.72
C GLY A 70 17.09 -40.85 -11.69
N HIS A 71 17.41 -41.17 -10.43
CA HIS A 71 17.28 -40.20 -9.32
C HIS A 71 18.04 -38.87 -9.59
N LEU A 72 19.24 -38.95 -10.16
CA LEU A 72 20.03 -37.76 -10.50
C LEU A 72 19.32 -36.92 -11.55
N ALA A 73 18.77 -37.54 -12.60
CA ALA A 73 18.04 -36.83 -13.65
C ALA A 73 16.81 -36.13 -13.08
N PHE A 74 16.05 -36.76 -12.16
CA PHE A 74 14.91 -36.18 -11.50
C PHE A 74 15.30 -34.92 -10.68
N VAL A 75 16.38 -35.01 -9.87
CA VAL A 75 16.87 -33.90 -9.06
C VAL A 75 17.37 -32.74 -9.93
N LEU A 76 18.07 -33.03 -11.03
CA LEU A 76 18.56 -32.02 -11.96
C LEU A 76 17.39 -31.33 -12.68
N CYS A 77 16.35 -32.04 -13.09
CA CYS A 77 15.13 -31.45 -13.65
C CYS A 77 14.42 -30.51 -12.65
N GLN A 78 14.32 -30.92 -11.38
CA GLN A 78 13.74 -30.11 -10.32
C GLN A 78 14.56 -28.83 -10.08
N ALA A 79 15.88 -28.93 -10.01
CA ALA A 79 16.76 -27.76 -9.85
C ALA A 79 16.65 -26.82 -11.06
N ALA A 80 16.62 -27.35 -12.28
CA ALA A 80 16.43 -26.56 -13.49
C ALA A 80 15.06 -25.86 -13.52
N ALA A 81 13.99 -26.55 -13.12
CA ALA A 81 12.65 -25.95 -13.04
C ALA A 81 12.60 -24.81 -12.02
N LEU A 82 13.21 -24.97 -10.84
CA LEU A 82 13.29 -23.92 -9.83
C LEU A 82 14.12 -22.72 -10.34
N ALA A 83 15.28 -22.99 -10.95
CA ALA A 83 16.11 -21.91 -11.52
C ALA A 83 15.36 -21.14 -12.61
N ALA A 84 14.68 -21.83 -13.52
CA ALA A 84 13.86 -21.21 -14.56
C ALA A 84 12.73 -20.38 -13.96
N ALA A 85 12.01 -20.89 -12.95
CA ALA A 85 10.94 -20.18 -12.27
C ALA A 85 11.44 -18.88 -11.60
N LEU A 86 12.60 -18.92 -10.94
CA LEU A 86 13.22 -17.75 -10.31
C LEU A 86 13.70 -16.73 -11.35
N LEU A 87 14.23 -17.19 -12.48
CA LEU A 87 14.60 -16.29 -13.60
C LEU A 87 13.37 -15.57 -14.17
N VAL A 88 12.28 -16.30 -14.38
CA VAL A 88 11.00 -15.71 -14.85
C VAL A 88 10.47 -14.70 -13.83
N LEU A 89 10.52 -15.04 -12.53
CA LEU A 89 10.10 -14.15 -11.45
C LEU A 89 10.88 -12.83 -11.46
N ARG A 90 12.20 -12.90 -11.75
CA ARG A 90 13.06 -11.71 -11.84
C ARG A 90 12.86 -10.93 -13.14
N ALA A 91 12.57 -11.63 -14.24
CA ALA A 91 12.44 -11.03 -15.57
C ALA A 91 11.09 -10.33 -15.79
N VAL A 92 10.02 -10.78 -15.09
CA VAL A 92 8.66 -10.29 -15.30
C VAL A 92 8.25 -9.34 -14.17
N PRO A 93 8.24 -8.00 -14.43
CA PRO A 93 7.81 -7.02 -13.44
C PRO A 93 6.37 -7.28 -12.99
N GLY A 94 6.12 -7.16 -11.69
CA GLY A 94 4.79 -7.33 -11.10
C GLY A 94 4.33 -8.78 -10.92
N LEU A 95 5.08 -9.80 -11.38
CA LEU A 95 4.74 -11.20 -11.12
C LEU A 95 4.88 -11.53 -9.63
N ALA A 96 5.91 -10.99 -8.99
CA ALA A 96 6.17 -11.19 -7.56
C ALA A 96 4.98 -10.78 -6.68
N ILE A 97 4.40 -9.61 -6.94
CA ILE A 97 3.25 -9.14 -6.17
C ILE A 97 1.99 -9.98 -6.43
N ARG A 98 1.81 -10.48 -7.66
CA ARG A 98 0.66 -11.34 -7.99
C ARG A 98 0.71 -12.69 -7.30
N LEU A 99 1.89 -13.26 -7.16
CA LEU A 99 2.12 -14.53 -6.47
C LEU A 99 2.08 -14.41 -4.95
N THR A 100 2.25 -13.20 -4.42
CA THR A 100 2.20 -12.96 -2.97
C THR A 100 0.75 -12.94 -2.48
N PRO A 101 0.39 -13.69 -1.40
CA PRO A 101 -0.95 -13.69 -0.82
C PRO A 101 -1.42 -12.29 -0.41
N ARG A 102 -2.73 -12.02 -0.59
CA ARG A 102 -3.32 -10.70 -0.28
C ARG A 102 -3.07 -10.25 1.16
N GLY A 103 -3.22 -11.15 2.12
CA GLY A 103 -2.98 -10.82 3.54
C GLY A 103 -1.58 -10.30 3.81
N LEU A 104 -0.55 -10.92 3.20
CA LEU A 104 0.83 -10.46 3.35
C LEU A 104 1.06 -9.10 2.66
N ARG A 105 0.47 -8.88 1.47
CA ARG A 105 0.55 -7.59 0.78
C ARG A 105 -0.06 -6.47 1.61
N TYR A 106 -1.24 -6.69 2.20
CA TYR A 106 -1.94 -5.70 3.01
C TYR A 106 -1.20 -5.39 4.31
N ARG A 107 -0.64 -6.41 4.98
CA ARG A 107 0.21 -6.19 6.15
C ARG A 107 1.41 -5.32 5.83
N ARG A 108 2.14 -5.63 4.75
CA ARG A 108 3.32 -4.84 4.34
C ARG A 108 2.96 -3.42 3.92
N ALA A 109 1.82 -3.23 3.25
CA ALA A 109 1.32 -1.90 2.92
C ALA A 109 0.95 -1.10 4.18
N HIS A 110 0.31 -1.74 5.16
CA HIS A 110 0.02 -1.13 6.46
C HIS A 110 1.31 -0.78 7.23
N ASP A 111 2.26 -1.70 7.30
CA ASP A 111 3.56 -1.46 7.94
C ASP A 111 4.33 -0.31 7.27
N ASN A 112 4.19 -0.15 5.94
CA ASN A 112 4.75 1.00 5.24
C ASN A 112 4.01 2.30 5.60
N ALA A 113 2.68 2.30 5.66
CA ALA A 113 1.91 3.47 6.10
C ALA A 113 2.35 3.94 7.49
N MET A 114 2.51 3.01 8.44
CA MET A 114 3.00 3.33 9.80
C MET A 114 4.42 3.89 9.78
N ARG A 115 5.30 3.35 8.94
CA ARG A 115 6.67 3.90 8.77
C ARG A 115 6.64 5.31 8.19
N GLN A 116 5.78 5.59 7.20
CA GLN A 116 5.64 6.94 6.64
C GLN A 116 5.06 7.92 7.67
N PHE A 117 4.08 7.49 8.46
CA PHE A 117 3.51 8.30 9.54
C PHE A 117 4.58 8.75 10.54
N LEU A 118 5.50 7.85 10.90
CA LEU A 118 6.60 8.17 11.81
C LEU A 118 7.72 8.96 11.10
N ALA A 119 8.10 8.57 9.89
CA ALA A 119 9.22 9.18 9.16
C ALA A 119 8.96 10.65 8.79
N HIS A 120 7.71 11.00 8.51
CA HIS A 120 7.31 12.38 8.20
C HIS A 120 6.84 13.17 9.42
N ASN A 121 7.08 12.64 10.63
CA ASN A 121 6.76 13.32 11.89
C ASN A 121 5.29 13.71 12.06
N VAL A 122 4.37 13.02 11.37
CA VAL A 122 2.92 13.30 11.45
C VAL A 122 2.40 13.17 12.88
N HIS A 123 3.06 12.35 13.71
CA HIS A 123 2.79 12.17 15.14
C HIS A 123 3.38 13.25 16.05
N LEU A 124 4.20 14.17 15.53
CA LEU A 124 4.87 15.21 16.31
C LEU A 124 4.18 16.57 16.27
N THR A 125 2.97 16.65 15.71
CA THR A 125 2.18 17.88 15.75
C THR A 125 1.91 18.30 17.19
N GLU A 126 1.92 19.61 17.49
CA GLU A 126 1.81 20.17 18.85
C GLU A 126 0.62 19.59 19.64
N LYS A 127 -0.49 19.34 18.95
CA LYS A 127 -1.74 18.84 19.56
C LYS A 127 -2.06 17.38 19.23
N ARG A 128 -1.11 16.67 18.60
CA ARG A 128 -1.29 15.30 18.18
C ARG A 128 -2.51 15.09 17.27
N THR A 129 -2.67 16.02 16.33
CA THR A 129 -3.79 16.10 15.38
C THR A 129 -3.36 15.89 13.94
N GLY A 130 -2.30 15.11 13.74
CA GLY A 130 -1.84 14.72 12.41
C GLY A 130 -2.64 13.55 11.84
N VAL A 131 -2.93 13.60 10.55
CA VAL A 131 -3.58 12.53 9.78
C VAL A 131 -2.74 12.19 8.55
N LEU A 132 -2.42 10.93 8.36
CA LEU A 132 -1.81 10.41 7.15
C LEU A 132 -2.86 9.72 6.27
N ILE A 133 -3.03 10.18 5.05
CA ILE A 133 -3.74 9.46 3.98
C ILE A 133 -2.70 8.71 3.16
N PHE A 134 -2.71 7.39 3.23
CA PHE A 134 -1.74 6.53 2.53
C PHE A 134 -2.41 5.68 1.46
N VAL A 135 -1.82 5.66 0.27
CA VAL A 135 -2.26 4.81 -0.85
C VAL A 135 -1.09 4.01 -1.38
N SER A 136 -1.24 2.70 -1.52
CA SER A 136 -0.28 1.84 -2.21
C SER A 136 -0.91 1.21 -3.45
N LEU A 137 -0.36 1.61 -4.62
CA LEU A 137 -0.98 1.34 -5.92
C LEU A 137 -0.86 -0.13 -6.32
N ALA A 138 0.32 -0.73 -6.12
CA ALA A 138 0.57 -2.11 -6.52
C ALA A 138 -0.21 -3.11 -5.66
N GLU A 139 -0.37 -2.85 -4.36
CA GLU A 139 -1.15 -3.65 -3.41
C GLU A 139 -2.64 -3.39 -3.52
N ARG A 140 -3.04 -2.29 -4.17
CA ARG A 140 -4.42 -1.77 -4.17
C ARG A 140 -4.94 -1.59 -2.75
N TYR A 141 -4.13 -0.98 -1.93
CA TYR A 141 -4.38 -0.74 -0.53
C TYR A 141 -4.42 0.76 -0.26
N ALA A 142 -5.34 1.19 0.58
CA ALA A 142 -5.35 2.53 1.14
C ALA A 142 -5.70 2.44 2.63
N THR A 143 -5.21 3.38 3.40
CA THR A 143 -5.54 3.54 4.82
C THR A 143 -5.41 5.00 5.22
N VAL A 144 -6.13 5.36 6.28
CA VAL A 144 -5.91 6.60 7.01
C VAL A 144 -5.33 6.22 8.37
N VAL A 145 -4.26 6.89 8.75
CA VAL A 145 -3.63 6.75 10.07
C VAL A 145 -3.78 8.10 10.78
N ALA A 146 -4.51 8.12 11.87
CA ALA A 146 -4.72 9.30 12.68
C ALA A 146 -3.87 9.26 13.94
N ASP A 147 -3.48 10.43 14.47
CA ASP A 147 -2.80 10.49 15.76
C ASP A 147 -3.81 10.37 16.92
N ALA A 148 -3.32 10.08 18.11
CA ALA A 148 -4.09 9.68 19.27
C ALA A 148 -5.22 10.67 19.65
N ALA A 149 -4.99 11.99 19.55
CA ALA A 149 -6.03 12.96 19.87
C ALA A 149 -7.23 12.91 18.91
N ILE A 150 -7.02 12.42 17.69
CA ILE A 150 -8.07 12.25 16.68
C ILE A 150 -8.79 10.92 16.88
N ASP A 151 -8.05 9.84 17.13
CA ASP A 151 -8.60 8.49 17.37
C ASP A 151 -9.59 8.48 18.54
N ASP A 152 -9.37 9.33 19.56
CA ASP A 152 -10.27 9.45 20.70
C ASP A 152 -11.64 10.09 20.35
N LYS A 153 -11.74 10.81 19.23
CA LYS A 153 -12.92 11.61 18.88
C LYS A 153 -13.63 11.18 17.60
N VAL A 154 -12.91 10.65 16.63
CA VAL A 154 -13.43 10.24 15.33
C VAL A 154 -13.58 8.73 15.30
N GLN A 155 -14.77 8.26 14.95
CA GLN A 155 -15.05 6.82 14.91
C GLN A 155 -14.34 6.17 13.69
N GLN A 156 -13.87 4.94 13.87
CA GLN A 156 -13.19 4.18 12.81
C GLN A 156 -14.04 4.06 11.54
N GLN A 157 -15.37 3.95 11.66
CA GLN A 157 -16.29 3.85 10.52
C GLN A 157 -16.22 5.06 9.59
N GLU A 158 -15.91 6.25 10.09
CA GLU A 158 -15.77 7.46 9.27
C GLU A 158 -14.51 7.38 8.40
N TRP A 159 -13.41 6.91 8.97
CA TRP A 159 -12.18 6.65 8.22
C TRP A 159 -12.36 5.53 7.20
N ASP A 160 -13.03 4.46 7.57
CA ASP A 160 -13.32 3.34 6.67
C ASP A 160 -14.17 3.78 5.46
N ALA A 161 -15.11 4.70 5.66
CA ALA A 161 -15.92 5.28 4.58
C ALA A 161 -15.07 6.11 3.61
N ILE A 162 -14.11 6.90 4.11
CA ILE A 162 -13.15 7.67 3.29
C ILE A 162 -12.28 6.71 2.48
N VAL A 163 -11.69 5.71 3.14
CA VAL A 163 -10.85 4.70 2.50
C VAL A 163 -11.61 3.93 1.42
N ALA A 164 -12.86 3.53 1.69
CA ALA A 164 -13.67 2.80 0.71
C ALA A 164 -13.91 3.61 -0.58
N ARG A 165 -14.18 4.91 -0.47
CA ARG A 165 -14.36 5.82 -1.62
C ARG A 165 -13.05 6.02 -2.38
N LEU A 166 -11.94 6.25 -1.67
CA LEU A 166 -10.62 6.39 -2.25
C LEU A 166 -10.22 5.14 -3.05
N VAL A 167 -10.44 3.95 -2.48
CA VAL A 167 -10.19 2.67 -3.17
C VAL A 167 -11.09 2.50 -4.39
N ALA A 168 -12.37 2.90 -4.31
CA ALA A 168 -13.29 2.84 -5.44
C ALA A 168 -12.87 3.78 -6.58
N ALA A 169 -12.46 5.00 -6.27
CA ALA A 169 -11.95 5.97 -7.25
C ALA A 169 -10.63 5.48 -7.88
N ALA A 170 -9.71 4.94 -7.09
CA ALA A 170 -8.45 4.38 -7.58
C ALA A 170 -8.69 3.18 -8.53
N LYS A 171 -9.67 2.32 -8.24
CA LYS A 171 -10.09 1.23 -9.15
C LYS A 171 -10.68 1.73 -10.46
N ALA A 172 -11.34 2.88 -10.44
CA ALA A 172 -11.91 3.55 -11.61
C ALA A 172 -10.89 4.42 -12.37
N GLU A 173 -9.60 4.33 -12.03
CA GLU A 173 -8.49 5.13 -12.58
C GLU A 173 -8.62 6.65 -12.35
N ARG A 174 -9.37 7.04 -11.32
CA ARG A 174 -9.61 8.42 -10.89
C ARG A 174 -8.95 8.73 -9.55
N LEU A 175 -7.67 8.36 -9.41
CA LEU A 175 -6.92 8.47 -8.16
C LEU A 175 -6.91 9.92 -7.62
N THR A 176 -6.64 10.91 -8.49
CA THR A 176 -6.57 12.32 -8.11
C THR A 176 -7.89 12.81 -7.52
N GLU A 177 -9.03 12.45 -8.13
CA GLU A 177 -10.36 12.78 -7.62
C GLU A 177 -10.62 12.08 -6.27
N GLY A 178 -10.21 10.82 -6.15
CA GLY A 178 -10.34 10.05 -4.91
C GLY A 178 -9.53 10.64 -3.76
N LEU A 179 -8.30 11.08 -4.03
CA LEU A 179 -7.46 11.77 -3.04
C LEU A 179 -8.07 13.12 -2.64
N ALA A 180 -8.58 13.88 -3.63
CA ALA A 180 -9.24 15.14 -3.37
C ALA A 180 -10.48 14.98 -2.46
N ASP A 181 -11.36 14.00 -2.74
CA ASP A 181 -12.52 13.69 -1.87
C ASP A 181 -12.08 13.24 -0.47
N ALA A 182 -11.00 12.45 -0.39
CA ALA A 182 -10.45 11.98 0.89
C ALA A 182 -9.91 13.15 1.74
N ILE A 183 -9.17 14.09 1.13
CA ILE A 183 -8.66 15.30 1.78
C ILE A 183 -9.82 16.18 2.27
N ASP A 184 -10.80 16.45 1.41
CA ASP A 184 -11.95 17.30 1.76
C ASP A 184 -12.76 16.72 2.92
N LYS A 185 -12.96 15.38 2.94
CA LYS A 185 -13.69 14.71 4.02
C LYS A 185 -12.88 14.62 5.31
N ALA A 186 -11.60 14.27 5.24
CA ALA A 186 -10.73 14.29 6.40
C ALA A 186 -10.67 15.69 7.01
N GLY A 187 -10.49 16.73 6.19
CA GLY A 187 -10.52 18.13 6.63
C GLY A 187 -11.86 18.54 7.26
N GLY A 188 -12.97 18.03 6.74
CA GLY A 188 -14.31 18.25 7.31
C GLY A 188 -14.46 17.63 8.71
N LEU A 189 -14.01 16.37 8.88
CA LEU A 189 -14.01 15.70 10.18
C LEU A 189 -13.09 16.41 11.18
N LEU A 190 -11.89 16.79 10.74
CA LEU A 190 -10.97 17.54 11.58
C LEU A 190 -11.55 18.91 11.98
N ALA A 191 -12.17 19.64 11.06
CA ALA A 191 -12.79 20.94 11.38
C ALA A 191 -13.95 20.82 12.37
N GLN A 192 -14.68 19.71 12.34
CA GLN A 192 -15.78 19.45 13.30
C GLN A 192 -15.27 19.21 14.72
N HIS A 193 -14.18 18.44 14.89
CA HIS A 193 -13.66 18.04 16.19
C HIS A 193 -12.52 18.93 16.68
N PHE A 194 -11.78 19.55 15.77
CA PHE A 194 -10.60 20.37 16.03
C PHE A 194 -10.67 21.68 15.20
N PRO A 195 -11.65 22.56 15.48
CA PRO A 195 -11.83 23.79 14.71
C PRO A 195 -10.56 24.67 14.75
N GLY A 196 -10.29 25.34 13.64
CA GLY A 196 -9.19 26.29 13.50
C GLY A 196 -9.24 27.40 14.54
N GLY A 197 -8.08 27.92 14.94
CA GLY A 197 -7.93 29.02 15.90
C GLY A 197 -7.27 30.24 15.25
N VAL A 198 -7.14 31.31 16.01
CA VAL A 198 -6.49 32.57 15.59
C VAL A 198 -5.02 32.41 15.18
N SER A 199 -4.35 31.37 15.70
CA SER A 199 -2.99 30.99 15.32
C SER A 199 -2.98 29.50 15.03
N ASN A 200 -2.74 29.13 13.77
CA ASN A 200 -2.56 27.76 13.31
C ASN A 200 -1.28 27.73 12.45
N PRO A 201 -0.09 27.53 13.07
CA PRO A 201 1.12 27.36 12.28
C PRO A 201 0.99 26.09 11.45
N ASN A 202 1.37 26.15 10.18
CA ASN A 202 1.50 24.97 9.34
C ASN A 202 2.72 24.16 9.83
N GLU A 203 2.48 22.97 10.37
CA GLU A 203 3.50 22.12 10.98
C GLU A 203 4.06 21.07 10.01
N LEU A 204 3.28 20.71 8.97
CA LEU A 204 3.64 19.74 7.95
C LEU A 204 3.62 20.37 6.55
N ASP A 205 4.33 19.77 5.62
CA ASP A 205 4.34 20.21 4.23
C ASP A 205 3.03 19.87 3.49
N ASP A 206 2.37 20.88 2.90
CA ASP A 206 1.10 20.75 2.17
C ASP A 206 1.30 20.12 0.79
N HIS A 207 1.89 18.94 0.69
CA HIS A 207 2.09 18.29 -0.60
C HIS A 207 1.88 16.77 -0.54
N VAL A 208 1.58 16.19 -1.69
CA VAL A 208 1.50 14.73 -1.83
C VAL A 208 2.88 14.17 -2.16
N VAL A 209 3.37 13.26 -1.34
CA VAL A 209 4.65 12.57 -1.54
C VAL A 209 4.43 11.28 -2.33
N GLU A 210 5.15 11.11 -3.43
CA GLU A 210 5.23 9.84 -4.17
C GLU A 210 6.51 9.08 -3.79
N ILE A 211 6.37 7.78 -3.43
CA ILE A 211 7.47 6.89 -3.04
C ILE A 211 7.44 5.55 -3.79
#